data_41dceabdceb342209f1394501fbe6b68
#
_entry.id   41dceabdceb342209f1394501fbe6b68
#
_cell.length_a   1.000
_cell.length_b   1.000
_cell.length_c   1.000
_cell.angle_alpha   90.00
_cell.angle_beta   90.00
_cell.angle_gamma   90.00
#
_symmetry.space_group_name_H-M   'P 1'
#
loop_
_entity.id
_entity.type
_entity.pdbx_description
1 polymer ?
#
loop_
_entity_poly.entity_id
_entity_poly.type
_entity_poly.pdbx_seq_one_letter_code
_entity_poly.pdbx_strand_id
1 'polypeptide(L)'
;MLDGSFSGALFQVGADSGQTIGINSIVNASASALGGAKFDTSTLDIGVPATNGDVTIKGMTIKGADGTAYTLSDISVKAGVDAAATQKAATAAVAAAINEKMDQAGVYASVNATAGKIDLTSVKNSVSDTGTFNAITVTAGTWTGITAPTPATPTTAAAGAALATKFASDLDISSVAGAQQALSIVDKALTSVNSSRADMGAIQNRFTSTIANLNTTSENLSASRSRIRDTDYAKETAELTRTQILQQAGTAMLAQANQSPSSVMSLLNG
;
A
#
# COMPACT_ATOMS: atom_id res chain seq x y z
N MET A 1 -5.84 12.67 11.14
CA MET A 1 -6.04 11.31 10.53
C MET A 1 -5.00 11.00 9.46
N LEU A 2 -4.71 11.92 8.52
CA LEU A 2 -3.75 11.69 7.43
C LEU A 2 -2.31 12.11 7.79
N ASP A 3 -2.06 12.48 9.01
CA ASP A 3 -0.78 12.90 9.59
C ASP A 3 0.01 11.76 10.27
N GLY A 4 -0.49 10.52 10.17
CA GLY A 4 0.10 9.35 10.79
C GLY A 4 -0.28 9.13 12.26
N SER A 5 -1.11 9.98 12.83
CA SER A 5 -1.57 9.83 14.23
C SER A 5 -2.65 8.75 14.38
N PHE A 6 -3.26 8.32 13.28
CA PHE A 6 -4.31 7.31 13.30
C PHE A 6 -3.72 5.90 13.44
N SER A 7 -3.93 5.27 14.58
CA SER A 7 -3.42 3.94 14.91
C SER A 7 -4.42 2.80 14.68
N GLY A 8 -5.61 3.13 14.18
CA GLY A 8 -6.69 2.17 13.92
C GLY A 8 -7.96 2.47 14.70
N ALA A 9 -9.08 1.98 14.19
CA ALA A 9 -10.39 2.03 14.86
C ALA A 9 -11.14 0.73 14.61
N LEU A 10 -11.76 0.19 15.63
CA LEU A 10 -12.65 -0.97 15.55
C LEU A 10 -14.10 -0.49 15.71
N PHE A 11 -14.94 -0.89 14.79
CA PHE A 11 -16.38 -0.57 14.80
C PHE A 11 -17.16 -1.85 15.08
N GLN A 12 -17.91 -1.87 16.17
CA GLN A 12 -18.79 -2.97 16.49
C GLN A 12 -19.95 -3.00 15.47
N VAL A 13 -20.12 -4.12 14.77
CA VAL A 13 -21.12 -4.29 13.70
C VAL A 13 -22.11 -5.41 13.95
N GLY A 14 -22.05 -6.03 15.11
CA GLY A 14 -22.97 -7.11 15.49
C GLY A 14 -23.21 -7.16 16.98
N ALA A 15 -24.16 -8.02 17.41
CA ALA A 15 -24.60 -8.15 18.79
C ALA A 15 -23.60 -8.90 19.67
N ASP A 16 -22.76 -9.77 19.06
CA ASP A 16 -21.83 -10.60 19.80
C ASP A 16 -20.44 -9.94 19.93
N SER A 17 -19.76 -10.26 21.00
CA SER A 17 -18.39 -9.80 21.24
C SER A 17 -17.47 -10.27 20.12
N GLY A 18 -16.66 -9.34 19.57
CA GLY A 18 -15.71 -9.63 18.50
C GLY A 18 -16.26 -9.45 17.07
N GLN A 19 -17.55 -9.16 16.89
CA GLN A 19 -18.12 -8.82 15.59
C GLN A 19 -17.78 -7.35 15.22
N THR A 20 -16.53 -7.13 14.79
CA THR A 20 -16.00 -5.80 14.50
C THR A 20 -15.50 -5.67 13.08
N ILE A 21 -15.62 -4.49 12.50
CA ILE A 21 -14.88 -4.06 11.30
C ILE A 21 -13.78 -3.11 11.74
N GLY A 22 -12.53 -3.45 11.42
CA GLY A 22 -11.38 -2.62 11.72
C GLY A 22 -10.94 -1.78 10.54
N ILE A 23 -10.59 -0.53 10.80
CA ILE A 23 -9.71 0.29 9.97
C ILE A 23 -8.35 0.22 10.64
N ASN A 24 -7.42 -0.59 10.09
CA ASN A 24 -6.16 -0.89 10.78
C ASN A 24 -5.18 0.28 10.72
N SER A 25 -5.07 0.93 9.56
CA SER A 25 -4.21 2.10 9.36
C SER A 25 -4.70 2.94 8.19
N ILE A 26 -4.37 4.21 8.24
CA ILE A 26 -4.52 5.15 7.12
C ILE A 26 -3.11 5.62 6.77
N VAL A 27 -2.82 5.77 5.47
CA VAL A 27 -1.51 6.26 5.05
C VAL A 27 -1.24 7.63 5.64
N ASN A 28 -0.01 7.82 6.14
CA ASN A 28 0.46 9.15 6.48
C ASN A 28 0.73 9.92 5.18
N ALA A 29 -0.10 10.91 4.89
CA ALA A 29 -0.05 11.73 3.67
C ALA A 29 0.79 13.01 3.84
N SER A 30 1.56 13.12 4.93
CA SER A 30 2.51 14.23 5.06
C SER A 30 3.66 14.11 4.05
N ALA A 31 4.16 15.24 3.58
CA ALA A 31 5.29 15.24 2.64
C ALA A 31 6.54 14.54 3.19
N SER A 32 6.70 14.51 4.51
CA SER A 32 7.82 13.84 5.19
C SER A 32 7.62 12.32 5.37
N ALA A 33 6.52 11.76 4.90
CA ALA A 33 6.23 10.32 5.01
C ALA A 33 5.87 9.68 3.66
N LEU A 34 5.43 10.46 2.69
CA LEU A 34 5.09 9.96 1.35
C LEU A 34 6.33 9.78 0.47
N GLY A 35 6.32 8.75 -0.36
CA GLY A 35 7.29 8.55 -1.42
C GLY A 35 8.63 8.01 -0.96
N GLY A 36 8.72 7.45 0.26
CA GLY A 36 9.96 6.94 0.85
C GLY A 36 10.77 6.08 -0.11
N ALA A 37 11.91 6.60 -0.60
CA ALA A 37 12.84 5.92 -1.49
C ALA A 37 14.29 6.09 -0.98
N LYS A 38 15.13 5.11 -1.27
CA LYS A 38 16.55 5.12 -0.90
C LYS A 38 17.37 5.09 -2.16
N PHE A 39 18.36 5.98 -2.24
CA PHE A 39 19.20 6.13 -3.42
C PHE A 39 20.65 5.89 -3.05
N ASP A 40 21.29 4.92 -3.72
CA ASP A 40 22.70 4.64 -3.55
C ASP A 40 23.56 5.66 -4.30
N THR A 41 24.75 5.92 -3.77
CA THR A 41 25.78 6.76 -4.41
C THR A 41 27.10 6.04 -4.36
N SER A 42 27.89 6.15 -5.43
CA SER A 42 29.21 5.57 -5.53
C SER A 42 30.12 6.48 -6.34
N THR A 43 31.42 6.30 -6.25
CA THR A 43 32.39 7.04 -7.05
C THR A 43 33.28 6.07 -7.82
N LEU A 44 33.41 6.28 -9.12
CA LEU A 44 34.32 5.55 -9.99
C LEU A 44 35.54 6.39 -10.26
N ASP A 45 36.74 5.83 -10.07
CA ASP A 45 37.98 6.51 -10.29
C ASP A 45 38.65 6.00 -11.57
N ILE A 46 38.82 6.87 -12.55
CA ILE A 46 39.48 6.62 -13.83
C ILE A 46 40.94 7.02 -13.68
N GLY A 47 41.83 6.05 -13.73
CA GLY A 47 43.29 6.33 -13.58
C GLY A 47 43.85 7.27 -14.63
N VAL A 48 45.05 7.79 -14.38
CA VAL A 48 45.82 8.55 -15.37
C VAL A 48 46.50 7.56 -16.31
N PRO A 49 46.50 7.76 -17.64
CA PRO A 49 47.34 6.98 -18.56
C PRO A 49 48.83 7.07 -18.17
N ALA A 50 49.50 5.93 -18.12
CA ALA A 50 50.94 5.91 -17.84
C ALA A 50 51.74 6.54 -18.98
N THR A 51 51.24 6.42 -20.21
CA THR A 51 51.76 7.07 -21.41
C THR A 51 50.61 7.71 -22.14
N ASN A 52 50.80 8.90 -22.69
CA ASN A 52 49.73 9.54 -23.48
C ASN A 52 49.49 8.76 -24.78
N GLY A 53 48.34 8.14 -24.92
CA GLY A 53 47.96 7.30 -26.04
C GLY A 53 46.45 7.13 -26.15
N ASP A 54 45.98 6.49 -27.23
CA ASP A 54 44.57 6.20 -27.40
C ASP A 54 44.09 5.24 -26.30
N VAL A 55 42.86 5.49 -25.80
CA VAL A 55 42.23 4.67 -24.76
C VAL A 55 41.07 3.92 -25.37
N THR A 56 41.01 2.62 -25.16
CA THR A 56 39.82 1.79 -25.51
C THR A 56 39.32 1.02 -24.30
N ILE A 57 38.00 0.97 -24.14
CA ILE A 57 37.33 0.29 -23.03
C ILE A 57 36.23 -0.59 -23.63
N LYS A 58 36.27 -1.89 -23.33
CA LYS A 58 35.33 -2.87 -23.87
C LYS A 58 34.75 -3.75 -22.77
N GLY A 59 33.47 -4.13 -22.92
CA GLY A 59 32.81 -5.06 -22.03
C GLY A 59 32.64 -4.54 -20.59
N MET A 60 32.65 -3.22 -20.41
CA MET A 60 32.32 -2.61 -19.12
C MET A 60 30.85 -2.82 -18.81
N THR A 61 30.52 -3.16 -17.56
CA THR A 61 29.10 -3.33 -17.16
C THR A 61 28.79 -2.45 -15.96
N ILE A 62 27.54 -2.01 -15.93
CA ILE A 62 26.97 -1.30 -14.78
C ILE A 62 25.76 -2.05 -14.25
N LYS A 63 25.66 -2.14 -12.94
CA LYS A 63 24.52 -2.67 -12.22
C LYS A 63 24.00 -1.60 -11.27
N GLY A 64 22.70 -1.41 -11.23
CA GLY A 64 22.05 -0.38 -10.40
C GLY A 64 20.84 -0.92 -9.63
N ALA A 65 19.84 -0.09 -9.53
CA ALA A 65 18.69 -0.27 -8.65
C ALA A 65 17.87 -1.56 -8.89
N ASP A 66 17.83 -2.06 -10.13
CA ASP A 66 17.10 -3.30 -10.48
C ASP A 66 17.90 -4.58 -10.18
N GLY A 67 19.17 -4.44 -9.84
CA GLY A 67 20.05 -5.57 -9.57
C GLY A 67 20.54 -6.29 -10.82
N THR A 68 20.24 -5.81 -12.03
CA THR A 68 20.67 -6.40 -13.31
C THR A 68 21.92 -5.67 -13.83
N ALA A 69 22.86 -6.45 -14.41
CA ALA A 69 24.06 -5.89 -15.01
C ALA A 69 23.82 -5.59 -16.50
N TYR A 70 24.10 -4.37 -16.91
CA TYR A 70 23.98 -3.89 -18.29
C TYR A 70 25.35 -3.62 -18.88
N THR A 71 25.62 -4.17 -20.07
CA THR A 71 26.86 -3.91 -20.79
C THR A 71 26.79 -2.53 -21.45
N LEU A 72 27.84 -1.72 -21.23
CA LEU A 72 28.01 -0.42 -21.86
C LEU A 72 28.52 -0.56 -23.29
N SER A 73 28.28 0.44 -24.10
CA SER A 73 28.84 0.56 -25.43
C SER A 73 30.37 0.65 -25.36
N ASP A 74 31.08 0.06 -26.34
CA ASP A 74 32.53 0.17 -26.43
C ASP A 74 32.96 1.64 -26.54
N ILE A 75 33.92 2.03 -25.74
CA ILE A 75 34.42 3.41 -25.66
C ILE A 75 35.81 3.49 -26.33
N SER A 76 35.98 4.45 -27.21
CA SER A 76 37.26 4.75 -27.84
C SER A 76 37.52 6.25 -27.75
N VAL A 77 38.63 6.61 -27.11
CA VAL A 77 39.05 7.98 -26.87
C VAL A 77 40.42 8.18 -27.49
N LYS A 78 40.58 9.19 -28.32
CA LYS A 78 41.86 9.59 -28.89
C LYS A 78 42.73 10.27 -27.85
N ALA A 79 44.07 10.06 -27.95
CA ALA A 79 45.01 10.74 -27.11
C ALA A 79 44.83 12.26 -27.19
N GLY A 80 44.78 12.92 -26.04
CA GLY A 80 44.75 14.37 -25.93
C GLY A 80 46.16 14.97 -26.07
N VAL A 81 46.29 16.25 -25.73
CA VAL A 81 47.59 16.95 -25.74
C VAL A 81 48.57 16.41 -24.69
N ASP A 82 48.02 15.84 -23.61
CA ASP A 82 48.77 15.20 -22.53
C ASP A 82 47.94 14.09 -21.86
N ALA A 83 48.52 13.36 -20.93
CA ALA A 83 47.87 12.29 -20.19
C ALA A 83 46.67 12.77 -19.36
N ALA A 84 46.68 13.98 -18.84
CA ALA A 84 45.57 14.56 -18.06
C ALA A 84 44.39 14.90 -18.97
N ALA A 85 44.65 15.44 -20.16
CA ALA A 85 43.59 15.70 -21.16
C ALA A 85 42.97 14.39 -21.65
N THR A 86 43.74 13.33 -21.86
CA THR A 86 43.29 12.01 -22.22
C THR A 86 42.45 11.40 -21.11
N GLN A 87 42.86 11.49 -19.84
CA GLN A 87 42.07 11.06 -18.67
C GLN A 87 40.73 11.79 -18.62
N LYS A 88 40.72 13.10 -18.77
CA LYS A 88 39.51 13.92 -18.76
C LYS A 88 38.53 13.48 -19.84
N ALA A 89 39.01 13.24 -21.05
CA ALA A 89 38.19 12.77 -22.17
C ALA A 89 37.66 11.36 -21.92
N ALA A 90 38.48 10.45 -21.38
CA ALA A 90 38.03 9.09 -21.01
C ALA A 90 37.00 9.14 -19.90
N THR A 91 37.17 9.99 -18.88
CA THR A 91 36.20 10.18 -17.79
C THR A 91 34.85 10.64 -18.32
N ALA A 92 34.86 11.64 -19.24
CA ALA A 92 33.61 12.12 -19.86
C ALA A 92 32.95 11.07 -20.73
N ALA A 93 33.71 10.29 -21.50
CA ALA A 93 33.21 9.25 -22.37
C ALA A 93 32.60 8.08 -21.54
N VAL A 94 33.23 7.70 -20.44
CA VAL A 94 32.65 6.67 -19.52
C VAL A 94 31.37 7.18 -18.87
N ALA A 95 31.34 8.42 -18.41
CA ALA A 95 30.09 8.99 -17.84
C ALA A 95 28.96 9.03 -18.87
N ALA A 96 29.27 9.40 -20.13
CA ALA A 96 28.29 9.40 -21.22
C ALA A 96 27.75 7.97 -21.49
N ALA A 97 28.63 6.98 -21.60
CA ALA A 97 28.23 5.58 -21.83
C ALA A 97 27.36 5.01 -20.69
N ILE A 98 27.62 5.40 -19.43
CA ILE A 98 26.77 5.04 -18.30
C ILE A 98 25.40 5.70 -18.45
N ASN A 99 25.37 6.98 -18.82
CA ASN A 99 24.13 7.73 -18.97
C ASN A 99 23.26 7.24 -20.15
N GLU A 100 23.85 6.61 -21.18
CA GLU A 100 23.09 5.89 -22.23
C GLU A 100 22.25 4.73 -21.68
N LYS A 101 22.64 4.17 -20.56
CA LYS A 101 21.93 3.07 -19.87
C LYS A 101 21.16 3.51 -18.62
N MET A 102 21.01 4.82 -18.42
CA MET A 102 20.41 5.39 -17.21
C MET A 102 18.96 4.92 -17.01
N ASP A 103 18.19 4.82 -18.08
CA ASP A 103 16.78 4.35 -18.07
C ASP A 103 16.68 2.88 -17.62
N GLN A 104 17.63 2.05 -18.01
CA GLN A 104 17.72 0.63 -17.70
C GLN A 104 18.30 0.40 -16.30
N ALA A 105 19.57 0.79 -16.12
CA ALA A 105 20.30 0.56 -14.87
C ALA A 105 19.80 1.44 -13.69
N GLY A 106 19.11 2.55 -13.98
CA GLY A 106 18.70 3.48 -12.94
C GLY A 106 19.86 4.22 -12.26
N VAL A 107 20.98 4.44 -13.00
CA VAL A 107 22.17 5.12 -12.49
C VAL A 107 22.51 6.30 -13.38
N TYR A 108 22.70 7.45 -12.78
CA TYR A 108 23.20 8.66 -13.42
C TYR A 108 24.67 8.86 -13.06
N ALA A 109 25.48 9.18 -14.06
CA ALA A 109 26.90 9.47 -13.92
C ALA A 109 27.19 10.96 -14.17
N SER A 110 27.85 11.62 -13.25
CA SER A 110 28.36 12.99 -13.39
C SER A 110 29.86 13.03 -13.20
N VAL A 111 30.54 13.82 -14.05
CA VAL A 111 31.96 14.02 -13.89
C VAL A 111 32.18 14.89 -12.65
N ASN A 112 33.02 14.40 -11.72
CA ASN A 112 33.35 15.10 -10.50
C ASN A 112 34.38 16.25 -10.80
N ALA A 113 34.37 17.26 -9.96
CA ALA A 113 35.39 18.34 -10.04
C ALA A 113 36.83 17.83 -9.85
N THR A 114 37.01 16.72 -9.13
CA THR A 114 38.30 16.03 -9.01
C THR A 114 38.58 15.25 -10.30
N ALA A 115 39.72 15.51 -10.92
CA ALA A 115 40.13 14.88 -12.17
C ALA A 115 40.06 13.32 -12.05
N GLY A 116 39.52 12.68 -13.09
CA GLY A 116 39.43 11.23 -13.17
C GLY A 116 38.29 10.61 -12.37
N LYS A 117 37.48 11.36 -11.62
CA LYS A 117 36.38 10.81 -10.83
C LYS A 117 35.04 11.04 -11.48
N ILE A 118 34.21 10.03 -11.37
CA ILE A 118 32.79 10.03 -11.81
C ILE A 118 31.95 9.72 -10.59
N ASP A 119 31.04 10.62 -10.25
CA ASP A 119 30.01 10.36 -9.23
C ASP A 119 28.85 9.62 -9.86
N LEU A 120 28.55 8.47 -9.31
CA LEU A 120 27.44 7.60 -9.69
C LEU A 120 26.32 7.77 -8.66
N THR A 121 25.14 8.10 -9.12
CA THR A 121 23.98 8.32 -8.27
C THR A 121 22.81 7.49 -8.79
N SER A 122 22.22 6.68 -7.92
CA SER A 122 20.98 5.98 -8.27
C SER A 122 19.84 6.97 -8.47
N VAL A 123 19.12 6.83 -9.57
CA VAL A 123 17.93 7.65 -9.90
C VAL A 123 16.62 6.87 -9.72
N LYS A 124 16.72 5.56 -9.52
CA LYS A 124 15.62 4.69 -9.11
C LYS A 124 15.86 4.22 -7.68
N ASN A 125 14.80 3.80 -6.99
CA ASN A 125 14.93 3.30 -5.63
C ASN A 125 15.88 2.08 -5.57
N SER A 126 16.95 2.18 -4.80
CA SER A 126 17.98 1.14 -4.64
C SER A 126 17.55 -0.02 -3.74
N VAL A 127 16.34 0.04 -3.17
CA VAL A 127 15.77 -1.05 -2.38
C VAL A 127 14.54 -1.59 -3.11
N SER A 128 14.55 -2.88 -3.45
CA SER A 128 13.41 -3.55 -4.09
C SER A 128 12.19 -3.59 -3.18
N ASP A 129 11.03 -3.91 -3.73
CA ASP A 129 9.78 -4.06 -2.94
C ASP A 129 9.86 -5.23 -1.93
N THR A 130 10.81 -6.17 -2.14
CA THR A 130 11.12 -7.24 -1.20
C THR A 130 12.11 -6.83 -0.10
N GLY A 131 12.55 -5.57 -0.08
CA GLY A 131 13.51 -5.05 0.90
C GLY A 131 14.98 -5.34 0.56
N THR A 132 15.28 -5.93 -0.61
CA THR A 132 16.66 -6.21 -1.02
C THR A 132 17.34 -4.94 -1.51
N PHE A 133 18.50 -4.64 -0.93
CA PHE A 133 19.34 -3.53 -1.37
C PHE A 133 20.18 -3.90 -2.59
N ASN A 134 20.09 -3.12 -3.65
CA ASN A 134 20.88 -3.22 -4.87
C ASN A 134 21.88 -2.05 -4.94
N ALA A 135 23.12 -2.35 -4.62
CA ALA A 135 24.20 -1.37 -4.71
C ALA A 135 24.60 -1.11 -6.16
N ILE A 136 25.03 0.12 -6.43
CA ILE A 136 25.68 0.45 -7.71
C ILE A 136 27.00 -0.29 -7.76
N THR A 137 27.20 -1.13 -8.77
CA THR A 137 28.49 -1.79 -9.04
C THR A 137 28.86 -1.59 -10.49
N VAL A 138 30.16 -1.35 -10.70
CA VAL A 138 30.73 -1.23 -12.03
C VAL A 138 31.80 -2.32 -12.18
N THR A 139 31.67 -3.14 -13.24
CA THR A 139 32.71 -4.10 -13.60
C THR A 139 33.53 -3.49 -14.72
N ALA A 140 34.83 -3.43 -14.53
CA ALA A 140 35.73 -2.63 -15.37
C ALA A 140 35.80 -3.08 -16.85
N GLY A 141 35.63 -4.35 -17.15
CA GLY A 141 35.87 -4.87 -18.50
C GLY A 141 37.36 -4.87 -18.88
N THR A 142 37.67 -4.75 -20.19
CA THR A 142 39.06 -4.68 -20.70
C THR A 142 39.41 -3.25 -21.07
N TRP A 143 40.51 -2.76 -20.49
CA TRP A 143 41.02 -1.41 -20.66
C TRP A 143 42.36 -1.45 -21.36
N THR A 144 42.57 -0.59 -22.37
CA THR A 144 43.83 -0.43 -23.08
C THR A 144 44.21 1.05 -23.09
N GLY A 145 45.47 1.36 -22.86
CA GLY A 145 46.01 2.73 -22.86
C GLY A 145 45.84 3.48 -21.53
N ILE A 146 45.06 2.96 -20.62
CA ILE A 146 44.88 3.53 -19.28
C ILE A 146 44.67 2.38 -18.28
N THR A 147 45.05 2.61 -17.03
CA THR A 147 44.79 1.64 -15.96
C THR A 147 43.28 1.46 -15.75
N ALA A 148 42.79 0.22 -15.76
CA ALA A 148 41.39 -0.06 -15.46
C ALA A 148 40.99 0.54 -14.11
N PRO A 149 39.82 1.13 -13.99
CA PRO A 149 39.36 1.68 -12.72
C PRO A 149 39.37 0.57 -11.67
N THR A 150 39.73 0.92 -10.47
CA THR A 150 39.37 0.11 -9.30
C THR A 150 37.85 0.02 -9.29
N PRO A 151 37.24 -1.18 -9.24
CA PRO A 151 35.80 -1.26 -9.16
C PRO A 151 35.29 -0.31 -8.12
N ALA A 152 34.31 0.51 -8.46
CA ALA A 152 33.68 1.40 -7.50
C ALA A 152 33.29 0.53 -6.30
N THR A 153 33.99 0.69 -5.20
CA THR A 153 33.60 0.05 -3.95
C THR A 153 32.26 0.66 -3.62
N PRO A 154 31.17 -0.09 -3.61
CA PRO A 154 29.90 0.46 -3.16
C PRO A 154 30.21 1.12 -1.83
N THR A 155 29.87 2.39 -1.69
CA THR A 155 29.93 3.03 -0.36
C THR A 155 29.19 2.05 0.53
N THR A 156 29.86 1.41 1.45
CA THR A 156 29.42 0.27 2.23
C THR A 156 28.10 0.57 2.95
N ALA A 157 27.07 0.70 2.20
CA ALA A 157 25.74 0.41 2.67
C ALA A 157 25.69 -1.12 2.78
N ALA A 158 26.52 -1.68 3.65
CA ALA A 158 26.31 -3.01 4.16
C ALA A 158 24.87 -3.05 4.64
N ALA A 159 24.01 -3.58 3.78
CA ALA A 159 22.56 -3.60 3.90
C ALA A 159 21.90 -2.21 3.95
N GLY A 160 21.20 -1.80 2.94
CA GLY A 160 20.29 -0.65 2.78
C GLY A 160 19.73 0.10 4.00
N ALA A 161 20.08 -0.33 5.20
CA ALA A 161 19.72 0.25 6.46
C ALA A 161 20.40 1.62 6.72
N ALA A 162 21.62 1.85 6.17
CA ALA A 162 22.36 3.08 6.39
C ALA A 162 22.02 4.21 5.41
N LEU A 163 21.29 3.91 4.31
CA LEU A 163 20.86 4.94 3.38
C LEU A 163 19.71 5.76 3.95
N ALA A 164 19.86 7.07 3.93
CA ALA A 164 18.75 7.96 4.29
C ALA A 164 17.58 7.75 3.34
N THR A 165 16.40 7.61 3.91
CA THR A 165 15.17 7.58 3.12
C THR A 165 14.81 9.00 2.72
N LYS A 166 14.64 9.24 1.43
CA LYS A 166 14.15 10.51 0.90
C LYS A 166 12.63 10.43 0.69
N PHE A 167 11.95 11.47 1.08
CA PHE A 167 10.51 11.61 0.99
C PHE A 167 10.13 12.77 0.05
N ALA A 168 8.84 13.01 -0.12
CA ALA A 168 8.34 14.14 -0.91
C ALA A 168 8.77 15.51 -0.36
N SER A 169 9.13 15.61 0.93
CA SER A 169 9.74 16.82 1.51
C SER A 169 11.17 17.09 1.05
N ASP A 170 11.87 16.05 0.55
CA ASP A 170 13.29 16.10 0.19
C ASP A 170 13.49 16.20 -1.33
N LEU A 171 12.43 16.60 -2.05
CA LEU A 171 12.49 16.78 -3.50
C LEU A 171 13.44 17.93 -3.86
N ASP A 172 14.43 17.60 -4.67
CA ASP A 172 15.36 18.55 -5.24
C ASP A 172 15.44 18.32 -6.76
N ILE A 173 15.06 19.31 -7.53
CA ILE A 173 15.07 19.28 -9.00
C ILE A 173 16.17 20.17 -9.59
N SER A 174 17.12 20.64 -8.79
CA SER A 174 18.21 21.50 -9.23
C SER A 174 19.24 20.76 -10.08
N SER A 175 19.25 19.42 -10.03
CA SER A 175 20.15 18.56 -10.80
C SER A 175 19.37 17.51 -11.59
N VAL A 176 20.01 16.95 -12.64
CA VAL A 176 19.40 15.85 -13.42
C VAL A 176 19.12 14.64 -12.53
N ALA A 177 20.07 14.27 -11.68
CA ALA A 177 19.89 13.18 -10.74
C ALA A 177 18.70 13.44 -9.79
N GLY A 178 18.65 14.64 -9.20
CA GLY A 178 17.56 15.05 -8.31
C GLY A 178 16.20 15.04 -8.99
N ALA A 179 16.10 15.53 -10.23
CA ALA A 179 14.87 15.52 -11.00
C ALA A 179 14.38 14.08 -11.28
N GLN A 180 15.29 13.16 -11.63
CA GLN A 180 14.94 11.75 -11.84
C GLN A 180 14.56 11.04 -10.52
N GLN A 181 15.27 11.34 -9.42
CA GLN A 181 14.90 10.85 -8.09
C GLN A 181 13.52 11.36 -7.66
N ALA A 182 13.20 12.62 -7.99
CA ALA A 182 11.89 13.21 -7.71
C ALA A 182 10.76 12.43 -8.37
N LEU A 183 10.93 12.02 -9.65
CA LEU A 183 9.96 11.16 -10.32
C LEU A 183 9.75 9.83 -9.57
N SER A 184 10.83 9.17 -9.16
CA SER A 184 10.76 7.91 -8.40
C SER A 184 10.06 8.08 -7.05
N ILE A 185 10.29 9.19 -6.34
CA ILE A 185 9.62 9.52 -5.08
C ILE A 185 8.13 9.77 -5.30
N VAL A 186 7.77 10.54 -6.34
CA VAL A 186 6.38 10.85 -6.67
C VAL A 186 5.62 9.59 -7.07
N ASP A 187 6.21 8.71 -7.87
CA ASP A 187 5.59 7.43 -8.26
C ASP A 187 5.29 6.55 -7.05
N LYS A 188 6.22 6.46 -6.10
CA LYS A 188 6.01 5.75 -4.84
C LYS A 188 4.93 6.41 -3.97
N ALA A 189 4.90 7.74 -3.91
CA ALA A 189 3.88 8.48 -3.21
C ALA A 189 2.48 8.21 -3.79
N LEU A 190 2.35 8.27 -5.13
CA LEU A 190 1.10 7.96 -5.83
C LEU A 190 0.67 6.51 -5.61
N THR A 191 1.59 5.56 -5.66
CA THR A 191 1.32 4.15 -5.38
C THR A 191 0.79 3.97 -3.96
N SER A 192 1.40 4.60 -2.97
CA SER A 192 0.97 4.55 -1.57
C SER A 192 -0.42 5.15 -1.36
N VAL A 193 -0.70 6.30 -1.98
CA VAL A 193 -2.01 6.96 -1.93
C VAL A 193 -3.08 6.10 -2.62
N ASN A 194 -2.78 5.55 -3.80
CA ASN A 194 -3.71 4.70 -4.54
C ASN A 194 -4.04 3.40 -3.77
N SER A 195 -3.04 2.77 -3.15
CA SER A 195 -3.25 1.61 -2.28
C SER A 195 -4.17 1.97 -1.11
N SER A 196 -3.92 3.07 -0.43
CA SER A 196 -4.77 3.52 0.67
C SER A 196 -6.20 3.84 0.23
N ARG A 197 -6.38 4.42 -0.96
CA ARG A 197 -7.72 4.64 -1.53
C ARG A 197 -8.45 3.33 -1.83
N ALA A 198 -7.74 2.33 -2.34
CA ALA A 198 -8.30 1.01 -2.60
C ALA A 198 -8.74 0.32 -1.29
N ASP A 199 -7.90 0.38 -0.25
CA ASP A 199 -8.22 -0.16 1.07
C ASP A 199 -9.44 0.51 1.68
N MET A 200 -9.53 1.85 1.58
CA MET A 200 -10.70 2.60 2.05
C MET A 200 -11.95 2.26 1.25
N GLY A 201 -11.85 2.06 -0.06
CA GLY A 201 -12.95 1.59 -0.90
C GLY A 201 -13.44 0.20 -0.50
N ALA A 202 -12.52 -0.72 -0.20
CA ALA A 202 -12.85 -2.04 0.31
C ALA A 202 -13.57 -1.97 1.67
N ILE A 203 -13.12 -1.12 2.58
CA ILE A 203 -13.73 -0.89 3.88
C ILE A 203 -15.15 -0.31 3.71
N GLN A 204 -15.35 0.68 2.83
CA GLN A 204 -16.68 1.24 2.54
C GLN A 204 -17.65 0.17 2.03
N ASN A 205 -17.21 -0.70 1.11
CA ASN A 205 -18.03 -1.80 0.61
C ASN A 205 -18.38 -2.80 1.72
N ARG A 206 -17.44 -3.11 2.61
CA ARG A 206 -17.71 -3.98 3.78
C ARG A 206 -18.73 -3.34 4.73
N PHE A 207 -18.63 -2.05 5.01
CA PHE A 207 -19.64 -1.35 5.81
C PHE A 207 -21.01 -1.37 5.16
N THR A 208 -21.10 -1.09 3.85
CA THR A 208 -22.35 -1.09 3.10
C THR A 208 -23.03 -2.47 3.17
N SER A 209 -22.27 -3.55 2.93
CA SER A 209 -22.77 -4.92 3.01
C SER A 209 -23.22 -5.28 4.44
N THR A 210 -22.47 -4.86 5.44
CA THR A 210 -22.81 -5.11 6.84
C THR A 210 -24.07 -4.37 7.25
N ILE A 211 -24.22 -3.10 6.87
CA ILE A 211 -25.44 -2.31 7.13
C ILE A 211 -26.66 -2.96 6.48
N ALA A 212 -26.51 -3.44 5.23
CA ALA A 212 -27.61 -4.14 4.55
C ALA A 212 -28.02 -5.43 5.30
N ASN A 213 -27.04 -6.23 5.74
CA ASN A 213 -27.31 -7.44 6.53
C ASN A 213 -27.95 -7.13 7.89
N LEU A 214 -27.46 -6.08 8.57
CA LEU A 214 -28.05 -5.65 9.85
C LEU A 214 -29.49 -5.17 9.69
N ASN A 215 -29.78 -4.40 8.64
CA ASN A 215 -31.16 -3.97 8.35
C ASN A 215 -32.07 -5.17 8.10
N THR A 216 -31.66 -6.14 7.28
CA THR A 216 -32.43 -7.38 7.04
C THR A 216 -32.64 -8.18 8.32
N THR A 217 -31.59 -8.30 9.15
CA THR A 217 -31.67 -9.00 10.43
C THR A 217 -32.63 -8.28 11.39
N SER A 218 -32.56 -6.95 11.48
CA SER A 218 -33.46 -6.13 12.30
C SER A 218 -34.92 -6.26 11.86
N GLU A 219 -35.17 -6.25 10.54
CA GLU A 219 -36.50 -6.47 9.98
C GLU A 219 -37.04 -7.86 10.32
N ASN A 220 -36.24 -8.91 10.12
CA ASN A 220 -36.61 -10.28 10.46
C ASN A 220 -36.90 -10.47 11.95
N LEU A 221 -36.09 -9.87 12.81
CA LEU A 221 -36.32 -9.89 14.28
C LEU A 221 -37.60 -9.14 14.66
N SER A 222 -37.83 -7.96 14.03
CA SER A 222 -39.05 -7.19 14.25
C SER A 222 -40.30 -7.96 13.80
N ALA A 223 -40.26 -8.58 12.63
CA ALA A 223 -41.31 -9.42 12.12
C ALA A 223 -41.58 -10.67 12.99
N SER A 224 -40.48 -11.28 13.50
CA SER A 224 -40.59 -12.43 14.42
C SER A 224 -41.22 -12.01 15.76
N ARG A 225 -40.80 -10.87 16.30
CA ARG A 225 -41.37 -10.30 17.53
C ARG A 225 -42.87 -9.95 17.37
N SER A 226 -43.22 -9.36 16.22
CA SER A 226 -44.63 -9.04 15.92
C SER A 226 -45.46 -10.30 15.84
N ARG A 227 -44.99 -11.36 15.14
CA ARG A 227 -45.70 -12.65 15.07
C ARG A 227 -45.95 -13.29 16.43
N ILE A 228 -44.96 -13.24 17.34
CA ILE A 228 -45.11 -13.79 18.69
C ILE A 228 -46.13 -12.96 19.48
N ARG A 229 -46.02 -11.65 19.49
CA ARG A 229 -46.92 -10.76 20.22
C ARG A 229 -48.35 -10.78 19.70
N ASP A 230 -48.52 -10.71 18.38
CA ASP A 230 -49.85 -10.66 17.76
C ASP A 230 -50.57 -12.01 17.83
N THR A 231 -49.81 -13.12 17.77
CA THR A 231 -50.36 -14.47 17.96
C THR A 231 -50.84 -14.68 19.40
N ASP A 232 -50.08 -14.23 20.39
CA ASP A 232 -50.50 -14.33 21.80
C ASP A 232 -51.71 -13.44 22.08
N TYR A 233 -51.81 -12.25 21.53
CA TYR A 233 -52.91 -11.35 21.66
C TYR A 233 -54.19 -11.92 21.01
N ALA A 234 -54.11 -12.46 19.82
CA ALA A 234 -55.23 -13.09 19.13
C ALA A 234 -55.74 -14.31 19.87
N LYS A 235 -54.86 -15.14 20.40
CA LYS A 235 -55.22 -16.31 21.22
C LYS A 235 -55.89 -15.89 22.54
N GLU A 236 -55.38 -14.89 23.20
CA GLU A 236 -55.95 -14.36 24.45
C GLU A 236 -57.33 -13.76 24.25
N THR A 237 -57.57 -12.98 23.16
CA THR A 237 -58.87 -12.43 22.82
C THR A 237 -59.89 -13.50 22.47
N ALA A 238 -59.45 -14.56 21.75
CA ALA A 238 -60.33 -15.71 21.45
C ALA A 238 -60.73 -16.47 22.73
N GLU A 239 -59.80 -16.66 23.66
CA GLU A 239 -60.07 -17.31 24.96
C GLU A 239 -60.98 -16.44 25.84
N LEU A 240 -60.75 -15.12 25.86
CA LEU A 240 -61.62 -14.18 26.58
C LEU A 240 -63.07 -14.23 26.02
N THR A 241 -63.21 -14.18 24.70
CA THR A 241 -64.50 -14.25 24.05
C THR A 241 -65.21 -15.57 24.33
N ARG A 242 -64.48 -16.69 24.26
CA ARG A 242 -64.98 -18.00 24.59
C ARG A 242 -65.51 -18.12 26.04
N THR A 243 -64.74 -17.59 27.00
CA THR A 243 -65.12 -17.56 28.42
C THR A 243 -66.36 -16.69 28.65
N GLN A 244 -66.47 -15.54 28.01
CA GLN A 244 -67.69 -14.67 28.06
C GLN A 244 -68.89 -15.34 27.50
N ILE A 245 -68.81 -16.05 26.36
CA ILE A 245 -69.89 -16.80 25.75
C ILE A 245 -70.34 -17.97 26.68
N LEU A 246 -69.39 -18.72 27.21
CA LEU A 246 -69.66 -19.79 28.15
C LEU A 246 -70.33 -19.30 29.43
N GLN A 247 -69.91 -18.13 29.95
CA GLN A 247 -70.58 -17.52 31.12
C GLN A 247 -71.99 -17.10 30.80
N GLN A 248 -72.26 -16.48 29.67
CA GLN A 248 -73.60 -16.10 29.23
C GLN A 248 -74.47 -17.33 28.96
N ALA A 249 -73.94 -18.31 28.28
CA ALA A 249 -74.66 -19.56 28.04
C ALA A 249 -74.95 -20.31 29.35
N GLY A 250 -73.98 -20.39 30.26
CA GLY A 250 -74.13 -20.99 31.57
C GLY A 250 -75.22 -20.33 32.43
N THR A 251 -75.28 -19.02 32.46
CA THR A 251 -76.33 -18.28 33.18
C THR A 251 -77.68 -18.45 32.54
N ALA A 252 -77.79 -18.46 31.22
CA ALA A 252 -79.03 -18.71 30.50
C ALA A 252 -79.54 -20.15 30.73
N MET A 253 -78.66 -21.16 30.67
CA MET A 253 -78.99 -22.55 30.95
C MET A 253 -79.40 -22.76 32.41
N LEU A 254 -78.77 -22.09 33.38
CA LEU A 254 -79.18 -22.13 34.78
C LEU A 254 -80.58 -21.50 35.00
N ALA A 255 -80.83 -20.36 34.34
CA ALA A 255 -82.15 -19.74 34.39
C ALA A 255 -83.23 -20.66 33.81
N GLN A 256 -82.96 -21.33 32.69
CA GLN A 256 -83.82 -22.27 32.09
C GLN A 256 -84.02 -23.51 32.96
N ALA A 257 -82.97 -24.03 33.56
CA ALA A 257 -83.02 -25.16 34.46
C ALA A 257 -83.87 -24.87 35.74
N ASN A 258 -83.76 -23.65 36.27
CA ASN A 258 -84.54 -23.21 37.42
C ASN A 258 -86.01 -22.96 37.08
N GLN A 259 -86.38 -22.73 35.83
CA GLN A 259 -87.79 -22.62 35.42
C GLN A 259 -88.46 -23.99 35.23
N SER A 260 -87.70 -25.03 34.96
CA SER A 260 -88.24 -26.37 34.76
C SER A 260 -89.05 -26.92 35.98
N PRO A 261 -88.59 -26.78 37.23
CA PRO A 261 -89.33 -27.18 38.39
C PRO A 261 -90.59 -26.41 38.63
N SER A 262 -90.63 -25.11 38.26
CA SER A 262 -91.84 -24.29 38.40
C SER A 262 -92.94 -24.67 37.47
N SER A 263 -92.64 -25.12 36.24
CA SER A 263 -93.63 -25.64 35.32
C SER A 263 -94.25 -26.99 35.77
N VAL A 264 -93.40 -27.82 36.44
CA VAL A 264 -93.93 -29.09 37.01
C VAL A 264 -94.77 -28.81 38.25
N MET A 265 -94.42 -27.80 39.07
CA MET A 265 -95.26 -27.38 40.22
C MET A 265 -96.57 -26.76 39.74
N SER A 266 -96.66 -26.07 38.63
CA SER A 266 -97.88 -25.52 38.12
C SER A 266 -98.81 -26.59 37.55
N LEU A 267 -98.28 -27.72 37.06
CA LEU A 267 -99.03 -28.90 36.60
C LEU A 267 -99.55 -29.76 37.74
N LEU A 268 -98.99 -29.69 38.96
CA LEU A 268 -99.43 -30.45 40.12
C LEU A 268 -100.47 -29.70 40.98
N ASN A 269 -100.59 -28.39 40.77
CA ASN A 269 -101.55 -27.53 41.49
C ASN A 269 -102.74 -27.03 40.69
N GLY A 270 -102.91 -27.49 39.46
CA GLY A 270 -104.01 -27.16 38.59
C GLY A 270 -105.03 -28.22 38.40
#